data_0463c6fc4eec493109a2de78ec30c320
#
_entry.id   0463c6fc4eec493109a2de78ec30c320
#
_cell.length_a   1.000
_cell.length_b   1.000
_cell.length_c   1.000
_cell.angle_alpha   90.00
_cell.angle_beta   90.00
_cell.angle_gamma   90.00
#
_symmetry.space_group_name_H-M   'P 1'
#
loop_
_entity.id
_entity.type
_entity.pdbx_description
1 polymer ?
#
loop_
_entity_poly.entity_id
_entity_poly.type
_entity_poly.pdbx_seq_one_letter_code
_entity_poly.pdbx_strand_id
1 'polypeptide(L)'
;MRRSVFIASVITTAVLSFGGVVSEQKRFLTSAQEKPASTAEVKIDNFSFGPTAITVTVGTTVTWTNRDDIPHTVVSTDKVFKSKVLDTDEKFSYTFTKSGEYPYFCSIHPKMTGKVIVQ
;
A
#
# COMPACT_ATOMS: atom_id res chain seq x y z
N MET A 1 -6.80 -46.27 49.81
CA MET A 1 -6.67 -45.88 49.12
C MET A 1 -6.58 -45.54 48.40
N ARG A 2 -6.68 -45.11 48.24
CA ARG A 2 -6.59 -44.68 47.38
C ARG A 2 -6.64 -44.10 46.67
N ARG A 3 -6.82 -43.86 46.73
CA ARG A 3 -6.92 -43.29 45.95
C ARG A 3 -6.78 -42.70 45.31
N SER A 4 -6.72 -42.42 45.30
CA SER A 4 -6.65 -41.85 44.48
C SER A 4 -6.57 -41.29 43.99
N VAL A 5 -6.68 -41.40 44.21
CA VAL A 5 -6.57 -40.93 43.41
C VAL A 5 -6.55 -40.40 42.71
N PHE A 6 -6.67 -40.48 42.62
CA PHE A 6 -6.70 -39.99 41.65
C PHE A 6 -6.70 -39.21 41.22
N ILE A 7 -6.85 -39.13 41.56
CA ILE A 7 -6.91 -38.36 40.99
C ILE A 7 -6.56 -37.69 40.45
N ALA A 8 -6.42 -37.74 40.49
CA ALA A 8 -6.14 -37.04 39.75
C ALA A 8 -6.16 -36.54 39.10
N SER A 9 -6.25 -36.62 39.08
CA SER A 9 -6.22 -36.11 38.15
C SER A 9 -6.41 -35.42 37.62
N VAL A 10 -6.61 -35.23 37.88
CA VAL A 10 -6.80 -34.51 37.06
C VAL A 10 -6.54 -33.76 36.46
N ILE A 11 -6.55 -33.83 36.70
CA ILE A 11 -6.38 -33.10 35.86
C ILE A 11 -6.12 -32.56 35.22
N THR A 12 -6.07 -32.53 35.26
CA THR A 12 -5.80 -31.92 34.32
C THR A 12 -5.82 -31.45 33.63
N THR A 13 -6.04 -31.46 33.71
CA THR A 13 -5.97 -30.92 32.69
C THR A 13 -6.06 -30.33 32.15
N ALA A 14 -6.26 -30.26 32.39
CA ALA A 14 -6.25 -29.66 31.51
C ALA A 14 -6.08 -28.97 31.08
N VAL A 15 -6.07 -28.99 31.40
CA VAL A 15 -5.66 -28.31 30.64
C VAL A 15 -5.55 -27.91 29.92
N LEU A 16 -5.84 -28.15 29.98
CA LEU A 16 -5.63 -27.75 28.95
C LEU A 16 -5.70 -27.24 28.43
N SER A 17 -5.77 -27.23 28.68
CA SER A 17 -5.62 -26.75 27.85
C SER A 17 -5.66 -26.21 27.43
N PHE A 18 -5.81 -25.99 27.53
CA PHE A 18 -5.57 -25.39 26.70
C PHE A 18 -5.26 -24.91 26.18
N GLY A 19 -5.47 -25.11 26.80
CA GLY A 19 -5.01 -24.63 26.01
C GLY A 19 -5.04 -24.26 25.46
N GLY A 20 -5.15 -24.36 25.46
CA GLY A 20 -5.06 -23.97 24.64
C GLY A 20 -5.38 -23.31 24.32
N VAL A 21 -5.59 -22.96 24.38
CA VAL A 21 -5.78 -22.27 23.86
C VAL A 21 -5.23 -21.43 23.65
N VAL A 22 -5.12 -21.13 23.88
CA VAL A 22 -4.55 -20.35 23.62
C VAL A 22 -3.86 -20.16 22.90
N SER A 23 -3.53 -20.11 22.75
CA SER A 23 -2.81 -19.88 22.02
C SER A 23 -3.04 -19.75 20.89
N GLU A 24 -3.55 -19.84 20.39
CA GLU A 24 -3.71 -19.73 19.24
C GLU A 24 -3.90 -18.53 18.88
N GLN A 25 -4.14 -17.79 19.35
CA GLN A 25 -4.36 -16.69 18.87
C GLN A 25 -3.31 -15.95 18.73
N LYS A 26 -2.46 -16.02 19.13
CA LYS A 26 -1.56 -15.29 18.94
C LYS A 26 -1.08 -15.19 17.78
N ARG A 27 -0.92 -15.86 17.10
CA ARG A 27 -0.33 -15.74 16.02
C ARG A 27 -1.02 -15.20 15.02
N PHE A 28 -2.06 -15.38 14.86
CA PHE A 28 -2.68 -14.97 13.78
C PHE A 28 -2.87 -13.58 13.84
N LEU A 29 -2.78 -13.06 14.94
CA LEU A 29 -2.93 -11.78 14.88
C LEU A 29 -1.99 -11.09 14.21
N THR A 30 -0.86 -11.51 14.10
CA THR A 30 0.05 -10.87 13.38
C THR A 30 -0.28 -10.77 12.01
N SER A 31 -0.77 -11.79 11.41
CA SER A 31 -1.03 -11.66 10.04
C SER A 31 -2.17 -10.78 9.83
N ALA A 32 -3.03 -10.69 10.73
CA ALA A 32 -4.13 -9.84 10.54
C ALA A 32 -3.72 -8.43 10.51
N GLN A 33 -2.59 -8.08 11.03
CA GLN A 33 -2.24 -6.79 10.95
C GLN A 33 -1.60 -6.39 9.76
N GLU A 34 -1.26 -7.27 8.91
CA GLU A 34 -0.70 -6.90 7.69
C GLU A 34 -1.70 -6.43 6.77
N LYS A 35 -1.68 -5.19 6.40
CA LYS A 35 -2.51 -4.67 5.40
C LYS A 35 -1.87 -4.83 4.09
N PRO A 36 -2.59 -5.19 3.07
CA PRO A 36 -2.04 -5.21 1.72
C PRO A 36 -1.59 -3.82 1.38
N ALA A 37 -0.55 -3.71 0.62
CA ALA A 37 -0.10 -2.42 0.16
C ALA A 37 -1.19 -1.79 -0.68
N SER A 38 -1.49 -0.53 -0.44
CA SER A 38 -2.46 0.19 -1.25
C SER A 38 -1.84 0.61 -2.55
N THR A 39 -2.64 0.58 -3.60
CA THR A 39 -2.19 1.06 -4.90
C THR A 39 -3.23 2.01 -5.46
N ALA A 40 -2.78 2.92 -6.31
CA ALA A 40 -3.65 3.84 -7.01
C ALA A 40 -3.08 4.07 -8.40
N GLU A 41 -3.94 4.39 -9.34
CA GLU A 41 -3.51 4.56 -10.71
C GLU A 41 -3.89 5.91 -11.25
N VAL A 42 -3.00 6.49 -12.04
CA VAL A 42 -3.25 7.71 -12.77
C VAL A 42 -3.00 7.41 -14.24
N LYS A 43 -3.94 7.76 -15.09
CA LYS A 43 -3.81 7.55 -16.51
C LYS A 43 -3.33 8.83 -17.14
N ILE A 44 -2.40 8.73 -18.07
CA ILE A 44 -1.97 9.87 -18.86
C ILE A 44 -2.58 9.69 -20.22
N ASP A 45 -3.46 10.59 -20.61
CA ASP A 45 -4.15 10.47 -21.87
C ASP A 45 -4.62 11.85 -22.32
N ASN A 46 -4.57 12.10 -23.59
CA ASN A 46 -5.05 13.35 -24.17
C ASN A 46 -4.43 14.55 -23.47
N PHE A 47 -3.11 14.51 -23.29
CA PHE A 47 -2.35 15.59 -22.67
C PHE A 47 -2.82 15.96 -21.27
N SER A 48 -3.31 14.99 -20.52
CA SER A 48 -3.74 15.27 -19.15
C SER A 48 -3.50 14.07 -18.26
N PHE A 49 -3.45 14.33 -16.97
CA PHE A 49 -3.40 13.28 -15.95
C PHE A 49 -4.82 13.06 -15.45
N GLY A 50 -5.23 11.82 -15.39
CA GLY A 50 -6.58 11.52 -14.93
C GLY A 50 -6.59 10.43 -13.87
N PRO A 51 -7.05 10.74 -12.67
CA PRO A 51 -7.57 12.04 -12.22
C PRO A 51 -6.46 13.07 -12.03
N THR A 52 -6.81 14.33 -12.11
CA THR A 52 -5.84 15.40 -11.95
C THR A 52 -5.31 15.46 -10.52
N ALA A 53 -6.13 15.17 -9.56
CA ALA A 53 -5.73 15.13 -8.16
C ALA A 53 -6.28 13.86 -7.53
N ILE A 54 -5.45 13.18 -6.74
CA ILE A 54 -5.89 12.00 -6.02
C ILE A 54 -5.45 12.13 -4.58
N THR A 55 -6.21 11.51 -3.68
CA THR A 55 -5.88 11.45 -2.26
C THR A 55 -5.64 10.00 -1.90
N VAL A 56 -4.50 9.72 -1.31
CA VAL A 56 -4.12 8.37 -0.94
C VAL A 56 -3.59 8.36 0.48
N THR A 57 -3.44 7.18 1.06
CA THR A 57 -2.88 7.06 2.40
C THR A 57 -1.37 6.87 2.32
N VAL A 58 -0.69 7.16 3.43
CA VAL A 58 0.74 6.93 3.52
C VAL A 58 1.00 5.44 3.24
N GLY A 59 2.02 5.15 2.46
CA GLY A 59 2.37 3.80 2.08
C GLY A 59 1.79 3.35 0.75
N THR A 60 0.97 4.18 0.12
CA THR A 60 0.37 3.85 -1.16
C THR A 60 1.39 3.98 -2.28
N THR A 61 1.36 3.05 -3.21
CA THR A 61 2.14 3.14 -4.44
C THR A 61 1.22 3.66 -5.53
N VAL A 62 1.60 4.77 -6.14
CA VAL A 62 0.84 5.34 -7.25
C VAL A 62 1.56 4.98 -8.55
N THR A 63 0.81 4.49 -9.51
CA THR A 63 1.36 4.12 -10.82
C THR A 63 0.73 4.99 -11.88
N TRP A 64 1.58 5.64 -12.67
CA TRP A 64 1.14 6.42 -13.83
C TRP A 64 1.36 5.57 -15.06
N THR A 65 0.36 5.48 -15.92
CA THR A 65 0.46 4.73 -17.18
C THR A 65 0.18 5.68 -18.34
N ASN A 66 1.08 5.74 -19.28
CA ASN A 66 0.88 6.58 -20.46
C ASN A 66 0.00 5.85 -21.46
N ARG A 67 -1.20 6.35 -21.67
CA ARG A 67 -2.13 5.82 -22.66
C ARG A 67 -2.23 6.69 -23.90
N ASP A 68 -1.42 7.73 -23.95
CA ASP A 68 -1.37 8.60 -25.10
C ASP A 68 -0.46 8.01 -26.16
N ASP A 69 -0.59 8.45 -27.39
CA ASP A 69 0.28 7.97 -28.46
C ASP A 69 1.50 8.86 -28.62
N ILE A 70 1.77 9.74 -27.68
CA ILE A 70 2.98 10.53 -27.65
C ILE A 70 3.63 10.38 -26.27
N PRO A 71 4.92 10.67 -26.15
CA PRO A 71 5.61 10.47 -24.88
C PRO A 71 5.29 11.55 -23.84
N HIS A 72 5.35 11.17 -22.60
CA HIS A 72 5.13 12.06 -21.47
C HIS A 72 6.10 11.71 -20.33
N THR A 73 6.23 12.59 -19.34
CA THR A 73 7.00 12.33 -18.14
C THR A 73 6.15 12.64 -16.91
N VAL A 74 6.60 12.18 -15.76
CA VAL A 74 5.98 12.51 -14.46
C VAL A 74 7.10 13.04 -13.58
N VAL A 75 7.06 14.34 -13.28
CA VAL A 75 8.14 15.00 -12.56
C VAL A 75 7.57 15.75 -11.38
N SER A 76 8.06 15.46 -10.19
CA SER A 76 7.63 16.16 -8.98
C SER A 76 8.11 17.59 -9.03
N THR A 77 7.23 18.55 -8.74
CA THR A 77 7.61 19.95 -8.66
C THR A 77 8.64 20.16 -7.57
N ASP A 78 8.54 19.40 -6.48
CA ASP A 78 9.47 19.51 -5.36
C ASP A 78 10.63 18.54 -5.43
N LYS A 79 10.81 17.91 -6.58
CA LYS A 79 11.94 17.02 -6.82
C LYS A 79 11.96 15.76 -5.97
N VAL A 80 10.79 15.29 -5.58
CA VAL A 80 10.66 14.08 -4.79
C VAL A 80 10.78 12.84 -5.67
N PHE A 81 10.24 12.91 -6.90
CA PHE A 81 10.33 11.81 -7.84
C PHE A 81 10.41 12.33 -9.27
N LYS A 82 10.89 11.49 -10.15
CA LYS A 82 11.03 11.87 -11.54
C LYS A 82 11.07 10.60 -12.39
N SER A 83 10.17 10.51 -13.37
CA SER A 83 10.18 9.38 -14.28
C SER A 83 11.15 9.62 -15.41
N LYS A 84 11.46 8.55 -16.15
CA LYS A 84 12.06 8.71 -17.45
C LYS A 84 10.94 9.08 -18.41
N VAL A 85 11.26 9.27 -19.66
CA VAL A 85 10.26 9.50 -20.70
C VAL A 85 9.45 8.20 -20.84
N LEU A 86 8.14 8.31 -20.80
CA LEU A 86 7.24 7.17 -20.88
C LEU A 86 6.60 7.18 -22.27
N ASP A 87 6.85 6.13 -23.04
CA ASP A 87 6.18 5.93 -24.30
C ASP A 87 4.82 5.29 -24.05
N THR A 88 4.05 5.08 -25.09
CA THR A 88 2.72 4.49 -24.95
C THR A 88 2.78 3.18 -24.17
N ASP A 89 1.91 3.04 -23.19
CA ASP A 89 1.76 1.88 -22.31
C ASP A 89 2.90 1.69 -21.30
N GLU A 90 3.87 2.58 -21.28
CA GLU A 90 4.89 2.51 -20.24
C GLU A 90 4.39 3.12 -18.94
N LYS A 91 4.98 2.68 -17.83
CA LYS A 91 4.51 3.04 -16.51
C LYS A 91 5.64 3.56 -15.65
N PHE A 92 5.25 4.36 -14.67
CA PHE A 92 6.14 4.82 -13.61
C PHE A 92 5.40 4.69 -12.29
N SER A 93 6.07 4.20 -11.28
CA SER A 93 5.45 4.06 -9.95
C SER A 93 6.30 4.72 -8.89
N TYR A 94 5.65 5.24 -7.88
CA TYR A 94 6.33 5.81 -6.72
C TYR A 94 5.51 5.51 -5.47
N THR A 95 6.18 5.12 -4.38
CA THR A 95 5.52 4.82 -3.11
C THR A 95 5.68 6.02 -2.19
N PHE A 96 4.55 6.55 -1.71
CA PHE A 96 4.54 7.74 -0.88
C PHE A 96 4.59 7.33 0.60
N THR A 97 5.70 7.66 1.27
CA THR A 97 5.89 7.26 2.65
C THR A 97 5.68 8.38 3.66
N LYS A 98 5.43 9.60 3.18
CA LYS A 98 5.18 10.73 4.05
C LYS A 98 3.96 11.48 3.61
N SER A 99 3.15 11.93 4.57
CA SER A 99 1.98 12.73 4.25
C SER A 99 2.40 14.09 3.68
N GLY A 100 1.54 14.67 2.89
CA GLY A 100 1.81 15.97 2.29
C GLY A 100 1.14 16.09 0.93
N GLU A 101 1.39 17.20 0.26
CA GLU A 101 0.91 17.42 -1.09
C GLU A 101 2.07 17.36 -2.04
N TYR A 102 1.88 16.64 -3.14
CA TYR A 102 2.94 16.40 -4.08
C TYR A 102 2.48 16.79 -5.48
N PRO A 103 2.67 18.05 -5.85
CA PRO A 103 2.33 18.49 -7.20
C PRO A 103 3.35 17.96 -8.19
N TYR A 104 2.90 17.67 -9.39
CA TYR A 104 3.80 17.16 -10.42
C TYR A 104 3.36 17.68 -11.79
N PHE A 105 4.20 17.49 -12.78
CA PHE A 105 3.95 17.97 -14.12
C PHE A 105 4.67 17.10 -15.13
N CYS A 106 4.36 17.32 -16.41
CA CYS A 106 5.06 16.67 -17.49
C CYS A 106 6.13 17.65 -18.01
N SER A 107 7.39 17.22 -18.02
CA SER A 107 8.45 18.12 -18.43
C SER A 107 8.44 18.40 -19.94
N ILE A 108 7.79 17.54 -20.71
CA ILE A 108 7.67 17.74 -22.16
C ILE A 108 6.52 18.70 -22.46
N HIS A 109 5.48 18.68 -21.64
CA HIS A 109 4.31 19.53 -21.81
C HIS A 109 4.02 20.21 -20.45
N PRO A 110 4.75 21.27 -20.11
CA PRO A 110 4.72 21.79 -18.72
C PRO A 110 3.39 22.27 -18.19
N LYS A 111 2.42 22.53 -19.05
CA LYS A 111 1.12 22.93 -18.57
C LYS A 111 0.28 21.74 -18.11
N MET A 112 0.74 20.52 -18.37
CA MET A 112 0.09 19.31 -17.97
C MET A 112 0.50 19.03 -16.53
N THR A 113 -0.42 19.21 -15.59
CA THR A 113 -0.09 19.13 -14.16
C THR A 113 -1.05 18.21 -13.43
N GLY A 114 -0.63 17.72 -12.29
CA GLY A 114 -1.45 16.93 -11.39
C GLY A 114 -0.95 17.04 -9.97
N LYS A 115 -1.61 16.35 -9.05
CA LYS A 115 -1.25 16.41 -7.65
C LYS A 115 -1.64 15.12 -6.94
N VAL A 116 -0.77 14.64 -6.06
CA VAL A 116 -1.09 13.54 -5.15
C VAL A 116 -1.15 14.12 -3.74
N ILE A 117 -2.23 13.87 -3.02
CA ILE A 117 -2.39 14.28 -1.64
C ILE A 117 -2.27 13.01 -0.80
N VAL A 118 -1.32 13.00 0.14
CA VAL A 118 -1.03 11.83 0.96
C VAL A 118 -1.40 12.15 2.40
N GLN A 119 -2.27 11.36 3.00
CA GLN A 119 -2.70 11.62 4.38
C GLN A 119 -2.71 10.34 5.24
#